data_a72761e2afe3e8268ea9da2e1bf11504
#
_entry.id   a72761e2afe3e8268ea9da2e1bf11504
#
_cell.length_a   1.000
_cell.length_b   1.000
_cell.length_c   1.000
_cell.angle_alpha   90.00
_cell.angle_beta   90.00
_cell.angle_gamma   90.00
#
_symmetry.space_group_name_H-M   'P 1'
#
loop_
_entity.id
_entity.type
_entity.pdbx_description
1 polymer ?
#
loop_
_entity_poly.entity_id
_entity_poly.type
_entity_poly.pdbx_seq_one_letter_code
_entity_poly.pdbx_strand_id
1 'polypeptide(L)'
;MRSFKLLLLLLLTTPALHAQFTGRGSITFTRTVNMRLSMQLEASEDFKNSSYFKEQIKKTPTNYPTYFKMSFNEKSSKYFFDKAGETSSGMFWDSKVASENTVIQDFEHNKLTAQKEIYEKNYIINDSLPKYQWKMHDEVREIAGYQCRKATTIIHDSVVVVAYYTDQILISSGPESFGGLPGMILGLAIPRLYTTWFATKVTDVELTEQEIKKIKKGKTVDFKTLMKEIEPSLKDWGNWGHATLWRATF
;
A
#
# COMPACT_ATOMS: atom_id res chain seq x y z
N MET A 1 6.76 5.72 76.59
CA MET A 1 5.94 5.99 75.39
C MET A 1 6.84 5.89 74.16
N ARG A 2 6.81 4.79 73.45
CA ARG A 2 7.62 4.55 72.25
C ARG A 2 6.71 4.76 71.01
N SER A 3 7.01 5.83 70.22
CA SER A 3 6.30 6.15 69.01
C SER A 3 6.73 5.21 67.90
N PHE A 4 5.81 4.36 67.44
CA PHE A 4 6.00 3.49 66.29
C PHE A 4 5.75 4.27 64.98
N LYS A 5 6.80 4.62 64.26
CA LYS A 5 6.68 5.23 62.94
C LYS A 5 6.39 4.14 61.91
N LEU A 6 5.17 4.10 61.41
CA LEU A 6 4.74 3.20 60.35
C LEU A 6 5.28 3.80 59.01
N LEU A 7 6.29 3.15 58.44
CA LEU A 7 6.83 3.52 57.10
C LEU A 7 5.95 2.86 56.03
N LEU A 8 5.06 3.61 55.42
CA LEU A 8 4.21 3.14 54.33
C LEU A 8 5.05 3.06 53.01
N LEU A 9 5.47 1.83 52.65
CA LEU A 9 6.19 1.55 51.43
C LEU A 9 5.21 1.54 50.25
N LEU A 10 5.12 2.65 49.50
CA LEU A 10 4.29 2.77 48.32
C LEU A 10 5.01 2.00 47.20
N LEU A 11 4.60 0.74 46.95
CA LEU A 11 5.00 -0.02 45.77
C LEU A 11 4.43 0.65 44.52
N LEU A 12 5.24 1.42 43.80
CA LEU A 12 4.98 1.92 42.46
C LEU A 12 5.05 0.72 41.51
N THR A 13 3.92 0.07 41.27
CA THR A 13 3.78 -0.89 40.15
C THR A 13 3.75 -0.08 38.85
N THR A 14 4.93 0.13 38.27
CA THR A 14 5.00 0.61 36.89
C THR A 14 4.41 -0.49 35.99
N PRO A 15 3.37 -0.22 35.19
CA PRO A 15 2.95 -1.16 34.17
C PRO A 15 4.13 -1.35 33.23
N ALA A 16 4.72 -2.55 33.21
CA ALA A 16 5.68 -2.92 32.18
C ALA A 16 4.91 -2.89 30.85
N LEU A 17 5.09 -1.85 30.04
CA LEU A 17 4.70 -1.88 28.64
C LEU A 17 5.54 -2.99 27.98
N HIS A 18 4.97 -4.17 27.93
CA HIS A 18 5.52 -5.24 27.10
C HIS A 18 5.31 -4.76 25.65
N ALA A 19 6.37 -4.35 24.98
CA ALA A 19 6.38 -4.21 23.55
C ALA A 19 6.09 -5.60 22.97
N GLN A 20 4.85 -5.85 22.62
CA GLN A 20 4.42 -7.13 22.06
C GLN A 20 4.85 -7.12 20.59
N PHE A 21 5.98 -7.77 20.29
CA PHE A 21 6.41 -7.99 18.93
C PHE A 21 5.46 -8.97 18.25
N THR A 22 4.77 -8.49 17.22
CA THR A 22 3.80 -9.30 16.47
C THR A 22 4.50 -9.94 15.28
N GLY A 23 4.64 -11.27 15.29
CA GLY A 23 5.22 -12.04 14.18
C GLY A 23 4.21 -12.55 13.16
N ARG A 24 2.89 -12.39 13.43
CA ARG A 24 1.79 -12.80 12.53
C ARG A 24 0.55 -11.97 12.80
N GLY A 25 -0.36 -11.94 11.81
CA GLY A 25 -1.60 -11.23 12.00
C GLY A 25 -2.27 -10.82 10.70
N SER A 26 -3.18 -9.86 10.81
CA SER A 26 -3.83 -9.24 9.66
C SER A 26 -3.97 -7.73 9.80
N ILE A 27 -3.98 -7.06 8.66
CA ILE A 27 -4.09 -5.60 8.56
C ILE A 27 -5.18 -5.25 7.56
N THR A 28 -6.01 -4.27 7.91
CA THR A 28 -6.93 -3.63 6.97
C THR A 28 -6.34 -2.31 6.55
N PHE A 29 -6.21 -2.08 5.24
CA PHE A 29 -5.75 -0.84 4.65
C PHE A 29 -6.88 -0.12 3.93
N THR A 30 -6.87 1.21 4.01
CA THR A 30 -7.61 2.07 3.10
C THR A 30 -6.61 2.69 2.11
N ARG A 31 -6.78 2.38 0.82
CA ARG A 31 -6.13 3.10 -0.27
C ARG A 31 -7.04 4.26 -0.66
N THR A 32 -6.50 5.46 -0.70
CA THR A 32 -7.24 6.67 -1.11
C THR A 32 -6.53 7.32 -2.29
N VAL A 33 -7.26 7.53 -3.38
CA VAL A 33 -6.81 8.31 -4.53
C VAL A 33 -7.49 9.68 -4.49
N ASN A 34 -6.72 10.76 -4.62
CA ASN A 34 -7.29 12.06 -4.92
C ASN A 34 -7.66 12.09 -6.39
N MET A 35 -8.91 11.75 -6.70
CA MET A 35 -9.37 11.53 -8.06
C MET A 35 -9.31 12.80 -8.90
N ARG A 36 -9.62 13.96 -8.34
CA ARG A 36 -9.57 15.23 -9.08
C ARG A 36 -8.14 15.58 -9.53
N LEU A 37 -7.17 15.40 -8.64
CA LEU A 37 -5.77 15.65 -8.96
C LEU A 37 -5.21 14.59 -9.90
N SER A 38 -5.62 13.33 -9.77
CA SER A 38 -5.26 12.26 -10.69
C SER A 38 -5.78 12.54 -12.10
N MET A 39 -7.04 12.94 -12.25
CA MET A 39 -7.62 13.36 -13.53
C MET A 39 -6.87 14.54 -14.16
N GLN A 40 -6.52 15.54 -13.35
CA GLN A 40 -5.74 16.70 -13.83
C GLN A 40 -4.33 16.30 -14.27
N LEU A 41 -3.67 15.37 -13.57
CA LEU A 41 -2.36 14.87 -13.97
C LEU A 41 -2.42 14.13 -15.30
N GLU A 42 -3.42 13.29 -15.48
CA GLU A 42 -3.52 12.33 -16.57
C GLU A 42 -4.07 12.94 -17.86
N ALA A 43 -4.94 13.96 -17.77
CA ALA A 43 -5.56 14.59 -18.91
C ALA A 43 -4.56 15.42 -19.73
N SER A 44 -4.70 15.41 -21.06
CA SER A 44 -3.98 16.34 -21.94
C SER A 44 -4.43 17.79 -21.71
N GLU A 45 -3.57 18.77 -22.06
CA GLU A 45 -3.91 20.19 -21.89
C GLU A 45 -5.16 20.59 -22.68
N ASP A 46 -5.30 20.11 -23.90
CA ASP A 46 -6.48 20.38 -24.73
C ASP A 46 -7.76 19.83 -24.08
N PHE A 47 -7.68 18.62 -23.52
CA PHE A 47 -8.82 18.01 -22.87
C PHE A 47 -9.21 18.74 -21.58
N LYS A 48 -8.24 19.20 -20.77
CA LYS A 48 -8.48 20.02 -19.55
C LYS A 48 -9.23 21.32 -19.87
N ASN A 49 -9.00 21.90 -21.04
CA ASN A 49 -9.68 23.13 -21.46
C ASN A 49 -11.11 22.90 -21.93
N SER A 50 -11.52 21.67 -22.22
CA SER A 50 -12.87 21.35 -22.67
C SER A 50 -13.92 21.62 -21.59
N SER A 51 -15.13 22.04 -22.01
CA SER A 51 -16.28 22.21 -21.13
C SER A 51 -16.67 20.90 -20.45
N TYR A 52 -16.54 19.79 -21.18
CA TYR A 52 -16.81 18.44 -20.66
C TYR A 52 -15.92 18.10 -19.48
N PHE A 53 -14.60 18.26 -19.60
CA PHE A 53 -13.68 17.98 -18.51
C PHE A 53 -13.94 18.85 -17.28
N LYS A 54 -14.17 20.15 -17.47
CA LYS A 54 -14.47 21.09 -16.40
C LYS A 54 -15.77 20.72 -15.63
N GLU A 55 -16.74 20.17 -16.33
CA GLU A 55 -17.96 19.69 -15.72
C GLU A 55 -17.74 18.36 -14.96
N GLN A 56 -17.02 17.42 -15.57
CA GLN A 56 -16.70 16.12 -14.93
C GLN A 56 -15.92 16.30 -13.64
N ILE A 57 -14.89 17.16 -13.61
CA ILE A 57 -14.11 17.42 -12.40
C ILE A 57 -14.96 17.95 -11.24
N LYS A 58 -15.96 18.80 -11.53
CA LYS A 58 -16.88 19.32 -10.50
C LYS A 58 -17.72 18.21 -9.85
N LYS A 59 -18.16 17.25 -10.66
CA LYS A 59 -18.99 16.10 -10.23
C LYS A 59 -18.16 15.00 -9.56
N THR A 60 -16.87 14.95 -9.81
CA THR A 60 -15.97 13.92 -9.29
C THR A 60 -15.69 14.13 -7.79
N PRO A 61 -15.85 13.12 -6.94
CA PRO A 61 -15.46 13.20 -5.54
C PRO A 61 -13.94 13.41 -5.44
N THR A 62 -13.50 14.18 -4.43
CA THR A 62 -12.08 14.44 -4.24
C THR A 62 -11.33 13.15 -3.87
N ASN A 63 -11.87 12.38 -2.93
CA ASN A 63 -11.27 11.17 -2.42
C ASN A 63 -12.04 9.93 -2.87
N TYR A 64 -11.30 8.96 -3.37
CA TYR A 64 -11.80 7.67 -3.83
C TYR A 64 -11.18 6.56 -3.00
N PRO A 65 -11.86 6.09 -1.95
CA PRO A 65 -11.35 5.03 -1.10
C PRO A 65 -11.57 3.65 -1.70
N THR A 66 -10.60 2.76 -1.52
CA THR A 66 -10.69 1.32 -1.74
C THR A 66 -10.10 0.60 -0.55
N TYR A 67 -10.61 -0.57 -0.22
CA TYR A 67 -10.21 -1.31 0.97
C TYR A 67 -9.47 -2.58 0.58
N PHE A 68 -8.37 -2.81 1.30
CA PHE A 68 -7.50 -3.96 1.12
C PHE A 68 -7.29 -4.65 2.46
N LYS A 69 -7.01 -5.95 2.39
CA LYS A 69 -6.59 -6.74 3.55
C LYS A 69 -5.21 -7.33 3.30
N MET A 70 -4.48 -7.52 4.36
CA MET A 70 -3.22 -8.25 4.38
C MET A 70 -3.27 -9.30 5.49
N SER A 71 -2.88 -10.54 5.19
CA SER A 71 -2.51 -11.54 6.19
C SER A 71 -1.01 -11.73 6.13
N PHE A 72 -0.33 -11.85 7.27
CA PHE A 72 1.11 -11.98 7.33
C PHE A 72 1.56 -12.90 8.45
N ASN A 73 2.70 -13.55 8.24
CA ASN A 73 3.47 -14.29 9.22
C ASN A 73 4.97 -14.21 8.87
N GLU A 74 5.82 -14.93 9.62
CA GLU A 74 7.27 -14.92 9.41
C GLU A 74 7.71 -15.41 8.03
N LYS A 75 6.88 -16.21 7.34
CA LYS A 75 7.21 -16.82 6.05
C LYS A 75 6.71 -16.02 4.86
N SER A 76 5.55 -15.36 4.99
CA SER A 76 4.89 -14.69 3.87
C SER A 76 3.95 -13.59 4.29
N SER A 77 3.64 -12.70 3.34
CA SER A 77 2.48 -11.82 3.41
C SER A 77 1.61 -11.97 2.16
N LYS A 78 0.29 -11.81 2.36
CA LYS A 78 -0.72 -11.88 1.28
C LYS A 78 -1.60 -10.63 1.38
N TYR A 79 -1.34 -9.67 0.49
CA TYR A 79 -2.10 -8.43 0.35
C TYR A 79 -3.09 -8.56 -0.79
N PHE A 80 -4.35 -8.14 -0.62
CA PHE A 80 -5.39 -8.29 -1.65
C PHE A 80 -6.51 -7.27 -1.50
N PHE A 81 -7.15 -6.96 -2.62
CA PHE A 81 -8.35 -6.12 -2.68
C PHE A 81 -9.51 -6.78 -1.93
N ASP A 82 -10.13 -6.06 -1.01
CA ASP A 82 -11.32 -6.48 -0.26
C ASP A 82 -12.60 -5.97 -0.94
N LYS A 83 -12.76 -4.66 -0.99
CA LYS A 83 -13.94 -4.00 -1.59
C LYS A 83 -13.66 -2.57 -2.03
N ALA A 84 -14.47 -2.10 -2.98
CA ALA A 84 -14.51 -0.68 -3.35
C ALA A 84 -15.26 0.14 -2.28
N GLY A 85 -14.98 1.44 -2.22
CA GLY A 85 -15.74 2.38 -1.41
C GLY A 85 -17.09 2.73 -2.06
N GLU A 86 -17.97 3.34 -1.27
CA GLU A 86 -19.35 3.68 -1.72
C GLU A 86 -19.39 4.70 -2.87
N THR A 87 -18.34 5.50 -3.02
CA THR A 87 -18.22 6.50 -4.09
C THR A 87 -17.80 5.93 -5.44
N SER A 88 -17.61 4.61 -5.54
CA SER A 88 -16.96 3.93 -6.67
C SER A 88 -17.87 3.66 -7.88
N SER A 89 -19.16 3.97 -7.85
CA SER A 89 -20.06 3.57 -8.91
C SER A 89 -19.96 4.47 -10.16
N GLY A 90 -19.45 3.91 -11.24
CA GLY A 90 -19.68 4.40 -12.59
C GLY A 90 -18.84 5.57 -13.07
N MET A 91 -17.67 5.83 -12.47
CA MET A 91 -16.81 6.91 -12.95
C MET A 91 -15.98 6.47 -14.16
N PHE A 92 -16.06 7.26 -15.22
CA PHE A 92 -15.32 7.10 -16.48
C PHE A 92 -13.77 7.07 -16.29
N TRP A 93 -13.27 7.69 -15.20
CA TRP A 93 -11.84 7.81 -14.86
C TRP A 93 -11.36 6.79 -13.84
N ASP A 94 -12.20 5.82 -13.46
CA ASP A 94 -11.72 4.71 -12.65
C ASP A 94 -10.74 3.89 -13.50
N SER A 95 -9.46 4.30 -13.44
CA SER A 95 -8.45 3.49 -14.09
C SER A 95 -8.39 2.15 -13.36
N LYS A 96 -8.98 1.14 -13.96
CA LYS A 96 -8.93 -0.24 -13.46
C LYS A 96 -7.53 -0.83 -13.52
N VAL A 97 -6.55 -0.03 -13.94
CA VAL A 97 -5.15 -0.46 -14.00
C VAL A 97 -4.61 -0.66 -12.60
N ALA A 98 -4.31 -1.90 -12.29
CA ALA A 98 -3.74 -2.30 -11.01
C ALA A 98 -4.54 -1.76 -9.79
N SER A 99 -5.88 -1.71 -9.91
CA SER A 99 -6.75 -1.18 -8.86
C SER A 99 -7.17 -2.23 -7.84
N GLU A 100 -7.21 -3.51 -8.24
CA GLU A 100 -7.65 -4.65 -7.43
C GLU A 100 -6.55 -5.71 -7.29
N ASN A 101 -5.34 -5.28 -6.98
CA ASN A 101 -4.18 -6.16 -6.90
C ASN A 101 -4.32 -7.24 -5.83
N THR A 102 -3.70 -8.40 -6.10
CA THR A 102 -3.36 -9.41 -5.10
C THR A 102 -1.86 -9.63 -5.16
N VAL A 103 -1.17 -9.43 -4.04
CA VAL A 103 0.29 -9.55 -3.96
C VAL A 103 0.67 -10.52 -2.85
N ILE A 104 1.49 -11.50 -3.18
CA ILE A 104 2.04 -12.49 -2.25
C ILE A 104 3.56 -12.29 -2.23
N GLN A 105 4.10 -12.04 -1.04
CA GLN A 105 5.53 -12.00 -0.78
C GLN A 105 5.91 -13.25 0.01
N ASP A 106 6.74 -14.09 -0.57
CA ASP A 106 7.32 -15.29 0.07
C ASP A 106 8.74 -14.93 0.51
N PHE A 107 8.93 -14.79 1.82
CA PHE A 107 10.21 -14.35 2.39
C PHE A 107 11.23 -15.49 2.44
N GLU A 108 10.78 -16.76 2.57
CA GLU A 108 11.67 -17.92 2.61
C GLU A 108 12.34 -18.15 1.25
N HIS A 109 11.60 -17.94 0.15
CA HIS A 109 12.10 -18.19 -1.21
C HIS A 109 12.47 -16.91 -1.97
N ASN A 110 12.43 -15.74 -1.32
CA ASN A 110 12.68 -14.44 -1.95
C ASN A 110 11.84 -14.24 -3.23
N LYS A 111 10.53 -14.57 -3.15
CA LYS A 111 9.66 -14.59 -4.32
C LYS A 111 8.47 -13.64 -4.16
N LEU A 112 8.20 -12.90 -5.21
CA LEU A 112 6.99 -12.10 -5.39
C LEU A 112 6.06 -12.80 -6.37
N THR A 113 4.77 -12.90 -6.04
CA THR A 113 3.70 -13.23 -6.97
C THR A 113 2.64 -12.15 -6.89
N ALA A 114 2.47 -11.36 -7.96
CA ALA A 114 1.47 -10.30 -8.00
C ALA A 114 0.48 -10.54 -9.14
N GLN A 115 -0.81 -10.47 -8.83
CA GLN A 115 -1.86 -10.43 -9.84
C GLN A 115 -2.29 -8.99 -10.05
N LYS A 116 -2.26 -8.55 -11.30
CA LYS A 116 -2.70 -7.21 -11.71
C LYS A 116 -3.54 -7.28 -12.97
N GLU A 117 -4.61 -6.49 -13.00
CA GLU A 117 -5.37 -6.26 -14.21
C GLU A 117 -4.89 -4.97 -14.88
N ILE A 118 -4.48 -5.08 -16.14
CA ILE A 118 -4.00 -3.96 -16.95
C ILE A 118 -4.74 -4.04 -18.29
N TYR A 119 -5.64 -3.08 -18.54
CA TYR A 119 -6.48 -3.04 -19.76
C TYR A 119 -7.20 -4.37 -20.06
N GLU A 120 -8.01 -4.83 -19.10
CA GLU A 120 -8.82 -6.05 -19.18
C GLU A 120 -8.00 -7.34 -19.31
N LYS A 121 -6.65 -7.25 -19.27
CA LYS A 121 -5.75 -8.40 -19.23
C LYS A 121 -5.29 -8.67 -17.82
N ASN A 122 -5.47 -9.90 -17.35
CA ASN A 122 -4.92 -10.34 -16.07
C ASN A 122 -3.48 -10.83 -16.27
N TYR A 123 -2.54 -10.22 -15.55
CA TYR A 123 -1.15 -10.65 -15.47
C TYR A 123 -0.88 -11.28 -14.10
N ILE A 124 -0.10 -12.36 -14.12
CA ILE A 124 0.49 -12.96 -12.93
C ILE A 124 2.00 -12.70 -13.01
N ILE A 125 2.48 -11.80 -12.22
CA ILE A 125 3.88 -11.39 -12.19
C ILE A 125 4.59 -12.29 -11.18
N ASN A 126 5.56 -13.08 -11.64
CA ASN A 126 6.43 -13.88 -10.80
C ASN A 126 7.85 -13.32 -10.91
N ASP A 127 8.37 -12.81 -9.78
CA ASP A 127 9.70 -12.20 -9.73
C ASP A 127 10.32 -12.40 -8.34
N SER A 128 11.53 -11.91 -8.14
CA SER A 128 12.13 -11.76 -6.81
C SER A 128 11.49 -10.60 -6.05
N LEU A 129 11.59 -10.60 -4.71
CA LEU A 129 11.17 -9.48 -3.90
C LEU A 129 11.93 -8.21 -4.29
N PRO A 130 11.23 -7.08 -4.53
CA PRO A 130 11.86 -5.82 -4.90
C PRO A 130 12.83 -5.32 -3.81
N LYS A 131 13.94 -4.74 -4.23
CA LYS A 131 14.92 -4.11 -3.32
C LYS A 131 14.83 -2.61 -3.47
N TYR A 132 14.34 -1.92 -2.43
CA TYR A 132 14.25 -0.47 -2.38
C TYR A 132 15.40 0.13 -1.57
N GLN A 133 15.96 1.26 -2.02
CA GLN A 133 16.95 2.04 -1.30
C GLN A 133 16.23 3.06 -0.41
N TRP A 134 15.95 2.67 0.83
CA TRP A 134 15.23 3.51 1.78
C TRP A 134 16.17 4.51 2.49
N LYS A 135 15.75 5.78 2.50
CA LYS A 135 16.32 6.83 3.35
C LYS A 135 15.41 7.00 4.57
N MET A 136 15.95 6.76 5.77
CA MET A 136 15.24 6.92 7.03
C MET A 136 15.17 8.38 7.44
N HIS A 137 14.09 8.75 8.15
CA HIS A 137 13.86 10.08 8.70
C HIS A 137 13.47 9.99 10.18
N ASP A 138 13.67 11.08 10.93
CA ASP A 138 13.34 11.16 12.36
C ASP A 138 11.85 11.41 12.61
N GLU A 139 11.08 11.73 11.57
CA GLU A 139 9.63 11.95 11.66
C GLU A 139 8.92 10.68 12.09
N VAL A 140 8.11 10.80 13.15
CA VAL A 140 7.29 9.72 13.71
C VAL A 140 5.83 10.11 13.62
N ARG A 141 4.98 9.13 13.36
CA ARG A 141 3.51 9.29 13.27
C ARG A 141 2.83 8.04 13.83
N GLU A 142 1.72 8.25 14.52
CA GLU A 142 0.89 7.13 14.95
C GLU A 142 -0.06 6.69 13.81
N ILE A 143 -0.08 5.37 13.53
CA ILE A 143 -0.97 4.75 12.53
C ILE A 143 -1.52 3.44 13.12
N ALA A 144 -2.84 3.32 13.19
CA ALA A 144 -3.53 2.15 13.74
C ALA A 144 -3.04 1.72 15.14
N GLY A 145 -2.64 2.70 15.96
CA GLY A 145 -2.14 2.48 17.32
C GLY A 145 -0.65 2.15 17.43
N TYR A 146 0.10 2.17 16.31
CA TYR A 146 1.54 1.90 16.26
C TYR A 146 2.34 3.18 16.00
N GLN A 147 3.46 3.34 16.69
CA GLN A 147 4.43 4.39 16.38
C GLN A 147 5.20 4.00 15.11
N CYS A 148 5.08 4.81 14.07
CA CYS A 148 5.67 4.54 12.76
C CYS A 148 6.68 5.60 12.40
N ARG A 149 7.88 5.18 11.98
CA ARG A 149 8.94 6.06 11.49
C ARG A 149 8.81 6.25 9.99
N LYS A 150 9.11 7.46 9.53
CA LYS A 150 9.11 7.77 8.10
C LYS A 150 10.37 7.27 7.40
N ALA A 151 10.18 6.73 6.21
CA ALA A 151 11.25 6.44 5.25
C ALA A 151 10.83 6.89 3.86
N THR A 152 11.80 7.21 3.00
CA THR A 152 11.54 7.58 1.60
C THR A 152 12.42 6.79 0.66
N THR A 153 11.90 6.48 -0.52
CA THR A 153 12.68 5.93 -1.63
C THR A 153 12.24 6.57 -2.94
N ILE A 154 13.02 6.37 -3.99
CA ILE A 154 12.71 6.80 -5.35
C ILE A 154 12.60 5.56 -6.23
N ILE A 155 11.53 5.44 -6.97
CA ILE A 155 11.33 4.41 -7.99
C ILE A 155 11.25 5.09 -9.37
N HIS A 156 11.61 4.36 -10.43
CA HIS A 156 11.61 4.89 -11.82
C HIS A 156 12.31 6.25 -11.94
N ASP A 157 13.46 6.42 -11.27
CA ASP A 157 14.34 7.59 -11.27
C ASP A 157 13.70 8.92 -10.82
N SER A 158 12.40 8.99 -10.64
CA SER A 158 11.70 10.26 -10.34
C SER A 158 10.47 10.16 -9.43
N VAL A 159 9.98 8.98 -9.14
CA VAL A 159 8.76 8.80 -8.34
C VAL A 159 9.11 8.59 -6.88
N VAL A 160 8.88 9.62 -6.07
CA VAL A 160 9.08 9.55 -4.62
C VAL A 160 8.00 8.69 -3.99
N VAL A 161 8.42 7.74 -3.16
CA VAL A 161 7.56 6.93 -2.29
C VAL A 161 7.87 7.29 -0.86
N VAL A 162 6.85 7.58 -0.07
CA VAL A 162 6.95 7.85 1.37
C VAL A 162 6.32 6.68 2.11
N ALA A 163 7.06 6.05 2.99
CA ALA A 163 6.57 4.97 3.85
C ALA A 163 6.63 5.38 5.33
N TYR A 164 5.68 4.87 6.10
CA TYR A 164 5.67 4.91 7.56
C TYR A 164 5.64 3.47 8.06
N TYR A 165 6.68 3.03 8.72
CA TYR A 165 6.86 1.65 9.17
C TYR A 165 7.01 1.56 10.68
N THR A 166 6.61 0.43 11.26
CA THR A 166 6.78 0.14 12.68
C THR A 166 7.68 -1.07 12.89
N ASP A 167 8.62 -0.96 13.83
CA ASP A 167 9.48 -2.05 14.28
C ASP A 167 8.82 -2.95 15.35
N GLN A 168 7.59 -2.64 15.76
CA GLN A 168 6.78 -3.49 16.65
C GLN A 168 6.18 -4.70 15.92
N ILE A 169 6.16 -4.69 14.58
CA ILE A 169 5.80 -5.83 13.72
C ILE A 169 7.04 -6.15 12.89
N LEU A 170 7.77 -7.20 13.26
CA LEU A 170 9.10 -7.51 12.71
C LEU A 170 9.08 -8.10 11.29
N ILE A 171 7.95 -8.04 10.61
CA ILE A 171 7.80 -8.52 9.24
C ILE A 171 8.06 -7.37 8.27
N SER A 172 9.10 -7.52 7.44
CA SER A 172 9.52 -6.54 6.44
C SER A 172 8.61 -6.57 5.21
N SER A 173 7.40 -6.05 5.35
CA SER A 173 6.37 -6.06 4.30
C SER A 173 5.52 -4.78 4.36
N GLY A 174 4.58 -4.64 3.42
CA GLY A 174 3.65 -3.51 3.35
C GLY A 174 2.64 -3.66 2.22
N PRO A 175 1.81 -2.63 1.97
CA PRO A 175 0.86 -2.64 0.88
C PRO A 175 1.56 -2.76 -0.49
N GLU A 176 0.88 -3.37 -1.43
CA GLU A 176 1.40 -3.69 -2.76
C GLU A 176 2.68 -4.56 -2.66
N SER A 177 3.70 -4.27 -3.45
CA SER A 177 4.98 -4.98 -3.39
C SER A 177 6.02 -4.35 -2.46
N PHE A 178 5.66 -3.29 -1.71
CA PHE A 178 6.61 -2.57 -0.88
C PHE A 178 7.01 -3.35 0.37
N GLY A 179 8.31 -3.28 0.69
CA GLY A 179 8.95 -3.92 1.84
C GLY A 179 10.41 -3.48 1.96
N GLY A 180 11.23 -4.25 2.68
CA GLY A 180 12.67 -3.97 2.83
C GLY A 180 13.00 -2.95 3.92
N LEU A 181 12.01 -2.50 4.72
CA LEU A 181 12.20 -1.73 5.95
C LEU A 181 12.33 -2.68 7.15
N PRO A 182 12.94 -2.25 8.27
CA PRO A 182 13.06 -3.07 9.47
C PRO A 182 11.74 -3.16 10.25
N GLY A 183 10.68 -3.64 9.58
CA GLY A 183 9.33 -3.78 10.11
C GLY A 183 8.25 -3.56 9.08
N MET A 184 6.99 -3.58 9.55
CA MET A 184 5.79 -3.50 8.72
C MET A 184 5.49 -2.06 8.30
N ILE A 185 5.25 -1.84 7.01
CA ILE A 185 4.76 -0.55 6.49
C ILE A 185 3.25 -0.46 6.76
N LEU A 186 2.86 0.47 7.62
CA LEU A 186 1.46 0.75 7.94
C LEU A 186 0.92 1.99 7.21
N GLY A 187 1.79 2.83 6.68
CA GLY A 187 1.43 3.97 5.83
C GLY A 187 2.31 4.04 4.61
N LEU A 188 1.71 4.31 3.45
CA LEU A 188 2.42 4.50 2.20
C LEU A 188 1.78 5.65 1.43
N ALA A 189 2.60 6.48 0.78
CA ALA A 189 2.13 7.54 -0.10
C ALA A 189 3.01 7.62 -1.35
N ILE A 190 2.37 7.80 -2.50
CA ILE A 190 3.01 8.11 -3.77
C ILE A 190 2.42 9.46 -4.24
N PRO A 191 3.04 10.60 -3.82
CA PRO A 191 2.49 11.92 -4.07
C PRO A 191 2.24 12.19 -5.55
N ARG A 192 3.13 11.72 -6.43
CA ARG A 192 3.00 11.89 -7.89
C ARG A 192 1.78 11.18 -8.49
N LEU A 193 1.24 10.15 -7.80
CA LEU A 193 0.00 9.47 -8.19
C LEU A 193 -1.21 9.92 -7.37
N TYR A 194 -1.02 10.90 -6.46
CA TYR A 194 -2.06 11.35 -5.54
C TYR A 194 -2.72 10.21 -4.77
N THR A 195 -1.95 9.17 -4.45
CA THR A 195 -2.44 7.94 -3.84
C THR A 195 -1.75 7.68 -2.50
N THR A 196 -2.54 7.27 -1.52
CA THR A 196 -2.08 6.87 -0.19
C THR A 196 -2.69 5.54 0.22
N TRP A 197 -1.98 4.79 1.06
CA TRP A 197 -2.45 3.59 1.76
C TRP A 197 -2.20 3.79 3.24
N PHE A 198 -3.22 3.67 4.07
CA PHE A 198 -3.06 3.71 5.53
C PHE A 198 -3.76 2.52 6.17
N ALA A 199 -3.04 1.86 7.09
CA ALA A 199 -3.62 0.86 7.95
C ALA A 199 -4.69 1.52 8.85
N THR A 200 -5.86 0.90 8.91
CA THR A 200 -6.97 1.32 9.77
C THR A 200 -7.18 0.37 10.94
N LYS A 201 -6.71 -0.87 10.80
CA LYS A 201 -6.80 -1.89 11.84
C LYS A 201 -5.66 -2.90 11.69
N VAL A 202 -5.05 -3.28 12.80
CA VAL A 202 -4.08 -4.37 12.91
C VAL A 202 -4.60 -5.35 13.95
N THR A 203 -4.49 -6.66 13.67
CA THR A 203 -4.82 -7.74 14.61
C THR A 203 -3.72 -8.78 14.60
N ASP A 204 -3.55 -9.51 15.68
CA ASP A 204 -2.61 -10.62 15.88
C ASP A 204 -3.12 -11.96 15.35
N VAL A 205 -4.28 -11.95 14.68
CA VAL A 205 -4.91 -13.14 14.09
C VAL A 205 -4.75 -13.09 12.58
N GLU A 206 -4.19 -14.16 12.01
CA GLU A 206 -4.12 -14.35 10.56
C GLU A 206 -5.53 -14.57 9.97
N LEU A 207 -5.71 -14.17 8.71
CA LEU A 207 -6.92 -14.49 7.97
C LEU A 207 -6.90 -15.97 7.59
N THR A 208 -8.08 -16.60 7.61
CA THR A 208 -8.26 -17.99 7.14
C THR A 208 -8.09 -18.07 5.62
N GLU A 209 -7.82 -19.27 5.11
CA GLU A 209 -7.71 -19.50 3.65
C GLU A 209 -9.00 -19.14 2.89
N GLN A 210 -10.16 -19.17 3.55
CA GLN A 210 -11.45 -18.76 2.96
C GLN A 210 -11.58 -17.23 2.85
N GLU A 211 -10.94 -16.49 3.76
CA GLU A 211 -10.94 -15.02 3.76
C GLU A 211 -9.91 -14.43 2.78
N ILE A 212 -8.90 -15.22 2.41
CA ILE A 212 -7.84 -14.78 1.50
C ILE A 212 -8.31 -14.93 0.05
N LYS A 213 -8.28 -13.83 -0.68
CA LYS A 213 -8.63 -13.82 -2.11
C LYS A 213 -7.59 -14.62 -2.91
N LYS A 214 -8.05 -15.60 -3.70
CA LYS A 214 -7.19 -16.44 -4.53
C LYS A 214 -6.78 -15.68 -5.80
N ILE A 215 -5.56 -15.95 -6.26
CA ILE A 215 -5.07 -15.46 -7.55
C ILE A 215 -5.95 -16.07 -8.67
N LYS A 216 -6.47 -15.21 -9.55
CA LYS A 216 -7.24 -15.62 -10.74
C LYS A 216 -6.29 -16.11 -11.84
N LYS A 217 -6.84 -16.76 -12.86
CA LYS A 217 -6.06 -17.10 -14.06
C LYS A 217 -5.61 -15.85 -14.79
N GLY A 218 -4.37 -15.86 -15.30
CA GLY A 218 -3.80 -14.75 -16.03
C GLY A 218 -2.54 -15.15 -16.80
N LYS A 219 -2.00 -14.22 -17.61
CA LYS A 219 -0.73 -14.41 -18.31
C LYS A 219 0.42 -14.31 -17.31
N THR A 220 1.19 -15.35 -17.17
CA THR A 220 2.37 -15.36 -16.28
C THR A 220 3.56 -14.71 -16.98
N VAL A 221 4.16 -13.71 -16.31
CA VAL A 221 5.33 -12.95 -16.80
C VAL A 221 6.23 -12.57 -15.62
N ASP A 222 7.45 -12.15 -15.88
CA ASP A 222 8.28 -11.35 -14.95
C ASP A 222 8.07 -9.84 -15.17
N PHE A 223 8.58 -9.00 -14.30
CA PHE A 223 8.46 -7.54 -14.44
C PHE A 223 9.06 -7.02 -15.74
N LYS A 224 10.23 -7.53 -16.15
CA LYS A 224 10.90 -7.10 -17.38
C LYS A 224 10.05 -7.40 -18.61
N THR A 225 9.46 -8.58 -18.65
CA THR A 225 8.56 -9.01 -19.76
C THR A 225 7.27 -8.19 -19.75
N LEU A 226 6.68 -7.95 -18.58
CA LEU A 226 5.51 -7.08 -18.44
C LEU A 226 5.79 -5.69 -19.02
N MET A 227 6.87 -5.04 -18.58
CA MET A 227 7.24 -3.71 -19.06
C MET A 227 7.44 -3.68 -20.56
N LYS A 228 8.15 -4.67 -21.12
CA LYS A 228 8.37 -4.79 -22.56
C LYS A 228 7.05 -4.91 -23.36
N GLU A 229 6.02 -5.50 -22.78
CA GLU A 229 4.71 -5.66 -23.42
C GLU A 229 3.86 -4.38 -23.34
N ILE A 230 3.84 -3.70 -22.17
CA ILE A 230 2.91 -2.59 -21.97
C ILE A 230 3.49 -1.23 -22.36
N GLU A 231 4.81 -1.01 -22.16
CA GLU A 231 5.45 0.29 -22.42
C GLU A 231 5.28 0.78 -23.86
N PRO A 232 5.45 -0.04 -24.92
CA PRO A 232 5.29 0.42 -26.30
C PRO A 232 3.90 0.97 -26.60
N SER A 233 2.86 0.43 -25.95
CA SER A 233 1.48 0.87 -26.13
C SER A 233 1.16 2.16 -25.38
N LEU A 234 1.98 2.55 -24.40
CA LEU A 234 1.71 3.65 -23.48
C LEU A 234 2.60 4.87 -23.70
N LYS A 235 3.71 4.71 -24.42
CA LYS A 235 4.71 5.79 -24.64
C LYS A 235 4.11 7.05 -25.25
N ASP A 236 3.10 6.91 -26.10
CA ASP A 236 2.48 8.02 -26.82
C ASP A 236 1.27 8.61 -26.06
N TRP A 237 0.97 8.12 -24.86
CA TRP A 237 -0.19 8.52 -24.08
C TRP A 237 0.15 9.56 -22.99
N GLY A 238 1.32 10.19 -23.08
CA GLY A 238 1.75 11.26 -22.20
C GLY A 238 1.68 10.90 -20.71
N ASN A 239 1.19 11.81 -19.91
CA ASN A 239 1.12 11.64 -18.45
C ASN A 239 0.26 10.43 -18.02
N TRP A 240 -0.81 10.14 -18.76
CA TRP A 240 -1.65 8.99 -18.48
C TRP A 240 -0.91 7.65 -18.68
N GLY A 241 -0.14 7.55 -19.76
CA GLY A 241 0.72 6.40 -20.00
C GLY A 241 1.77 6.21 -18.92
N HIS A 242 2.44 7.26 -18.48
CA HIS A 242 3.40 7.21 -17.38
C HIS A 242 2.74 6.79 -16.07
N ALA A 243 1.60 7.37 -15.70
CA ALA A 243 0.87 6.99 -14.48
C ALA A 243 0.46 5.51 -14.48
N THR A 244 0.04 5.00 -15.64
CA THR A 244 -0.29 3.59 -15.85
C THR A 244 0.93 2.68 -15.64
N LEU A 245 2.07 3.02 -16.26
CA LEU A 245 3.33 2.28 -16.08
C LEU A 245 3.72 2.21 -14.60
N TRP A 246 3.67 3.34 -13.89
CA TRP A 246 4.00 3.36 -12.46
C TRP A 246 3.06 2.48 -11.62
N ARG A 247 1.73 2.51 -11.88
CA ARG A 247 0.77 1.64 -11.18
C ARG A 247 0.99 0.15 -11.48
N ALA A 248 1.47 -0.17 -12.66
CA ALA A 248 1.73 -1.55 -13.05
C ALA A 248 2.92 -2.17 -12.31
N THR A 249 3.86 -1.38 -11.80
CA THR A 249 5.17 -1.84 -11.29
C THR A 249 5.28 -2.02 -9.78
N PHE A 250 4.35 -1.51 -8.95
CA PHE A 250 4.40 -1.72 -7.49
C PHE A 250 3.30 -2.58 -6.93
#